data_929961e96ad0d3d7aee7e3b929e9f7b4
#
_entry.id   929961e96ad0d3d7aee7e3b929e9f7b4
#
_cell.length_a   1.000
_cell.length_b   1.000
_cell.length_c   1.000
_cell.angle_alpha   90.00
_cell.angle_beta   90.00
_cell.angle_gamma   90.00
#
_symmetry.space_group_name_H-M   'P 1'
#
loop_
_entity.id
_entity.type
_entity.pdbx_description
1 polymer ?
#
loop_
_entity_poly.entity_id
_entity_poly.type
_entity_poly.pdbx_seq_one_letter_code
_entity_poly.pdbx_strand_id
1 'polypeptide(L)'
;MTTMNGIPNGNITQMAVAINEGIRTVSICDTQPVTMEGVRIALSNCADLKFLSATDSLDKAMSLAQEASPDVLLLDKAFGIQAILDWLAPRGDQPESTLRGSPHTAIIVWGVSVSEAEALRFLQAGARGILRKTASLPAIVACVRTVAAGRSWMEDCVFRDSGRSERYPRSELTAREQQVLELVEQGCKNKEIAAELGIRPGTVKIHLKHIFEKTGIRGRYGLALNGWRERVPVPA
;
A
#
# COMPACT_ATOMS: atom_id res chain seq x y z
N MET A 1 7.57 57.62 -33.48
CA MET A 1 8.59 56.58 -33.30
C MET A 1 8.47 56.05 -31.83
N THR A 2 7.72 55.05 -31.63
CA THR A 2 7.51 54.49 -30.28
C THR A 2 7.65 52.99 -30.40
N THR A 3 8.68 52.47 -29.79
CA THR A 3 9.06 51.09 -29.77
C THR A 3 8.16 50.33 -28.76
N MET A 4 7.41 49.35 -29.25
CA MET A 4 6.68 48.38 -28.42
C MET A 4 7.64 47.33 -27.85
N ASN A 5 7.69 47.26 -26.55
CA ASN A 5 8.38 46.23 -25.80
C ASN A 5 7.60 44.92 -25.82
N GLY A 6 8.31 43.83 -26.13
CA GLY A 6 7.79 42.50 -26.16
C GLY A 6 7.44 41.97 -24.74
N ILE A 7 6.34 41.27 -24.68
CA ILE A 7 5.90 40.47 -23.52
C ILE A 7 6.66 39.16 -23.58
N PRO A 8 7.31 38.72 -22.51
CA PRO A 8 7.94 37.40 -22.49
C PRO A 8 6.87 36.31 -22.41
N ASN A 9 6.85 35.42 -23.40
CA ASN A 9 6.15 34.15 -23.38
C ASN A 9 6.76 33.24 -22.29
N GLY A 10 6.28 33.36 -21.09
CA GLY A 10 6.63 32.52 -19.95
C GLY A 10 5.45 31.68 -19.51
N ASN A 11 5.59 30.38 -19.68
CA ASN A 11 4.94 29.32 -18.85
C ASN A 11 3.43 29.15 -18.89
N ILE A 12 2.84 28.91 -20.04
CA ILE A 12 1.49 28.31 -20.10
C ILE A 12 1.54 26.78 -20.00
N THR A 13 2.70 26.17 -20.23
CA THR A 13 2.83 24.70 -20.20
C THR A 13 3.00 24.09 -18.80
N GLN A 14 3.30 24.89 -17.77
CA GLN A 14 3.41 24.42 -16.37
C GLN A 14 2.10 24.47 -15.59
N MET A 15 1.05 25.11 -16.10
CA MET A 15 -0.28 25.08 -15.44
C MET A 15 -1.23 24.00 -15.95
N ALA A 16 -0.85 23.21 -16.93
CA ALA A 16 -1.71 22.17 -17.51
C ALA A 16 -1.49 20.75 -16.93
N VAL A 17 -0.74 20.61 -15.83
CA VAL A 17 -0.78 19.43 -14.94
C VAL A 17 -1.67 19.73 -13.72
N ALA A 18 -2.65 20.58 -13.85
CA ALA A 18 -3.78 20.63 -12.95
C ALA A 18 -4.71 19.46 -13.32
N ILE A 19 -4.37 18.27 -12.81
CA ILE A 19 -5.23 17.27 -12.22
C ILE A 19 -6.69 17.46 -12.66
N ASN A 20 -7.11 16.61 -13.57
CA ASN A 20 -8.53 16.30 -13.74
C ASN A 20 -8.98 15.57 -12.47
N GLU A 21 -9.16 16.28 -11.37
CA GLU A 21 -9.70 15.78 -10.10
C GLU A 21 -11.19 15.54 -10.27
N GLY A 22 -11.53 14.52 -11.08
CA GLY A 22 -12.86 13.93 -11.09
C GLY A 22 -13.17 13.38 -9.70
N ILE A 23 -14.44 13.43 -9.32
CA ILE A 23 -14.94 12.83 -8.08
C ILE A 23 -14.55 11.33 -8.08
N ARG A 24 -13.81 10.89 -7.07
CA ARG A 24 -13.40 9.50 -6.92
C ARG A 24 -14.49 8.69 -6.22
N THR A 25 -14.76 7.52 -6.75
CA THR A 25 -15.84 6.65 -6.31
C THR A 25 -15.31 5.57 -5.37
N VAL A 26 -16.06 5.30 -4.29
CA VAL A 26 -15.65 4.40 -3.22
C VAL A 26 -16.77 3.42 -2.89
N SER A 27 -16.44 2.14 -2.86
CA SER A 27 -17.30 1.07 -2.36
C SER A 27 -16.67 0.38 -1.15
N ILE A 28 -17.49 -0.27 -0.35
CA ILE A 28 -17.06 -0.99 0.85
C ILE A 28 -17.67 -2.38 0.91
N CYS A 29 -16.85 -3.36 1.26
CA CYS A 29 -17.28 -4.71 1.61
C CYS A 29 -16.80 -5.00 3.05
N ASP A 30 -17.75 -5.05 3.98
CA ASP A 30 -17.46 -5.15 5.40
C ASP A 30 -18.51 -6.03 6.11
N THR A 31 -18.06 -6.78 7.11
CA THR A 31 -18.94 -7.63 7.92
C THR A 31 -19.78 -6.86 8.93
N GLN A 32 -19.49 -5.59 9.15
CA GLN A 32 -20.13 -4.75 10.18
C GLN A 32 -20.92 -3.61 9.57
N PRO A 33 -22.29 -3.64 9.64
CA PRO A 33 -23.14 -2.59 9.05
C PRO A 33 -22.85 -1.18 9.59
N VAL A 34 -22.55 -1.05 10.88
CA VAL A 34 -22.21 0.25 11.51
C VAL A 34 -20.95 0.85 10.93
N THR A 35 -19.95 0.00 10.61
CA THR A 35 -18.70 0.43 9.98
C THR A 35 -18.96 0.96 8.58
N MET A 36 -19.78 0.26 7.79
CA MET A 36 -20.17 0.70 6.44
C MET A 36 -20.85 2.05 6.47
N GLU A 37 -21.78 2.24 7.40
CA GLU A 37 -22.51 3.51 7.56
C GLU A 37 -21.58 4.64 8.04
N GLY A 38 -20.65 4.34 8.97
CA GLY A 38 -19.64 5.29 9.42
C GLY A 38 -18.77 5.80 8.28
N VAL A 39 -18.31 4.91 7.40
CA VAL A 39 -17.55 5.29 6.21
C VAL A 39 -18.39 6.11 5.23
N ARG A 40 -19.64 5.71 4.98
CA ARG A 40 -20.57 6.46 4.13
C ARG A 40 -20.72 7.91 4.60
N ILE A 41 -20.95 8.11 5.90
CA ILE A 41 -21.07 9.43 6.49
C ILE A 41 -19.74 10.21 6.40
N ALA A 42 -18.60 9.57 6.66
CA ALA A 42 -17.31 10.21 6.56
C ALA A 42 -17.02 10.72 5.14
N LEU A 43 -17.36 9.92 4.13
CA LEU A 43 -17.16 10.28 2.72
C LEU A 43 -18.17 11.33 2.24
N SER A 44 -19.38 11.40 2.78
CA SER A 44 -20.38 12.40 2.39
C SER A 44 -19.96 13.84 2.69
N ASN A 45 -19.01 14.01 3.61
CA ASN A 45 -18.42 15.32 3.93
C ASN A 45 -17.22 15.70 3.02
N CYS A 46 -16.90 14.88 2.02
CA CYS A 46 -15.80 15.11 1.10
C CYS A 46 -16.35 15.45 -0.29
N ALA A 47 -15.99 16.62 -0.82
CA ALA A 47 -16.44 17.05 -2.16
C ALA A 47 -15.81 16.24 -3.31
N ASP A 48 -14.65 15.65 -3.07
CA ASP A 48 -13.81 14.91 -4.02
C ASP A 48 -14.04 13.38 -3.99
N LEU A 49 -14.84 12.89 -3.03
CA LEU A 49 -15.13 11.46 -2.87
C LEU A 49 -16.62 11.19 -2.92
N LYS A 50 -17.01 10.13 -3.62
CA LYS A 50 -18.41 9.70 -3.72
C LYS A 50 -18.54 8.25 -3.28
N PHE A 51 -19.35 8.02 -2.25
CA PHE A 51 -19.74 6.69 -1.85
C PHE A 51 -20.70 6.07 -2.88
N LEU A 52 -20.39 4.86 -3.38
CA LEU A 52 -21.22 4.16 -4.36
C LEU A 52 -22.07 3.08 -3.72
N SER A 53 -21.46 2.14 -3.01
CA SER A 53 -22.14 0.96 -2.52
C SER A 53 -21.48 0.35 -1.30
N ALA A 54 -22.28 -0.39 -0.53
CA ALA A 54 -21.83 -1.23 0.57
C ALA A 54 -22.39 -2.64 0.42
N THR A 55 -21.61 -3.65 0.83
CA THR A 55 -22.05 -5.04 0.88
C THR A 55 -21.35 -5.78 2.01
N ASP A 56 -22.01 -6.82 2.50
CA ASP A 56 -21.53 -7.75 3.52
C ASP A 56 -21.04 -9.10 2.95
N SER A 57 -20.92 -9.18 1.63
CA SER A 57 -20.53 -10.41 0.92
C SER A 57 -19.43 -10.15 -0.10
N LEU A 58 -18.37 -10.96 -0.09
CA LEU A 58 -17.29 -10.91 -1.08
C LEU A 58 -17.75 -11.19 -2.51
N ASP A 59 -18.73 -12.10 -2.69
CA ASP A 59 -19.26 -12.42 -4.01
C ASP A 59 -20.01 -11.22 -4.59
N LYS A 60 -20.84 -10.57 -3.78
CA LYS A 60 -21.54 -9.33 -4.17
C LYS A 60 -20.53 -8.20 -4.44
N ALA A 61 -19.48 -8.08 -3.63
CA ALA A 61 -18.44 -7.08 -3.85
C ALA A 61 -17.75 -7.26 -5.21
N MET A 62 -17.56 -8.51 -5.64
CA MET A 62 -16.99 -8.82 -6.95
C MET A 62 -17.92 -8.36 -8.09
N SER A 63 -19.19 -8.70 -8.01
CA SER A 63 -20.20 -8.26 -9.00
C SER A 63 -20.28 -6.73 -9.06
N LEU A 64 -20.36 -6.07 -7.92
CA LEU A 64 -20.39 -4.60 -7.83
C LEU A 64 -19.12 -3.94 -8.37
N ALA A 65 -17.95 -4.53 -8.12
CA ALA A 65 -16.69 -4.03 -8.67
C ALA A 65 -16.63 -4.14 -10.19
N GLN A 66 -17.24 -5.20 -10.77
CA GLN A 66 -17.33 -5.38 -12.22
C GLN A 66 -18.34 -4.43 -12.86
N GLU A 67 -19.52 -4.25 -12.25
CA GLU A 67 -20.60 -3.45 -12.79
C GLU A 67 -20.37 -1.94 -12.62
N ALA A 68 -19.99 -1.52 -11.42
CA ALA A 68 -19.85 -0.11 -11.05
C ALA A 68 -18.42 0.43 -11.16
N SER A 69 -17.42 -0.45 -11.25
CA SER A 69 -15.99 -0.11 -11.35
C SER A 69 -15.56 1.04 -10.43
N PRO A 70 -15.72 0.93 -9.10
CA PRO A 70 -15.32 1.99 -8.18
C PRO A 70 -13.81 2.24 -8.28
N ASP A 71 -13.37 3.49 -8.07
CA ASP A 71 -11.93 3.81 -8.02
C ASP A 71 -11.24 3.10 -6.83
N VAL A 72 -11.95 2.96 -5.71
CA VAL A 72 -11.45 2.30 -4.49
C VAL A 72 -12.50 1.36 -3.91
N LEU A 73 -12.06 0.17 -3.51
CA LEU A 73 -12.85 -0.78 -2.73
C LEU A 73 -12.14 -1.08 -1.41
N LEU A 74 -12.84 -0.82 -0.28
CA LEU A 74 -12.40 -1.25 1.04
C LEU A 74 -12.89 -2.67 1.29
N LEU A 75 -11.99 -3.58 1.66
CA LEU A 75 -12.28 -4.98 2.00
C LEU A 75 -11.96 -5.27 3.46
N ASP A 76 -12.95 -5.78 4.20
CA ASP A 76 -12.75 -6.21 5.58
C ASP A 76 -11.94 -7.52 5.66
N LYS A 77 -10.86 -7.49 6.44
CA LYS A 77 -10.05 -8.68 6.75
C LYS A 77 -10.87 -9.81 7.43
N ALA A 78 -11.96 -9.48 8.07
CA ALA A 78 -12.83 -10.46 8.76
C ALA A 78 -13.43 -11.52 7.81
N PHE A 79 -13.47 -11.28 6.50
CA PHE A 79 -13.85 -12.32 5.52
C PHE A 79 -12.84 -13.48 5.43
N GLY A 80 -11.67 -13.33 6.03
CA GLY A 80 -10.61 -14.33 6.05
C GLY A 80 -9.46 -14.00 5.11
N ILE A 81 -8.25 -14.23 5.61
CA ILE A 81 -7.02 -13.87 4.88
C ILE A 81 -6.95 -14.59 3.53
N GLN A 82 -7.21 -15.91 3.52
CA GLN A 82 -7.11 -16.70 2.30
C GLN A 82 -8.18 -16.28 1.28
N ALA A 83 -9.42 -16.05 1.71
CA ALA A 83 -10.50 -15.60 0.83
C ALA A 83 -10.17 -14.27 0.14
N ILE A 84 -9.55 -13.34 0.88
CA ILE A 84 -9.11 -12.05 0.31
C ILE A 84 -7.92 -12.25 -0.64
N LEU A 85 -6.94 -13.09 -0.29
CA LEU A 85 -5.81 -13.38 -1.17
C LEU A 85 -6.27 -14.03 -2.48
N ASP A 86 -7.20 -14.98 -2.40
CA ASP A 86 -7.80 -15.62 -3.58
C ASP A 86 -8.61 -14.61 -4.42
N TRP A 87 -9.24 -13.63 -3.74
CA TRP A 87 -9.97 -12.54 -4.39
C TRP A 87 -9.02 -11.55 -5.09
N LEU A 88 -7.86 -11.26 -4.50
CA LEU A 88 -6.82 -10.39 -5.06
C LEU A 88 -5.98 -11.08 -6.14
N ALA A 89 -5.91 -12.42 -6.16
CA ALA A 89 -5.06 -13.16 -7.08
C ALA A 89 -5.46 -12.93 -8.54
N PRO A 90 -4.50 -12.67 -9.46
CA PRO A 90 -4.78 -12.57 -10.88
C PRO A 90 -5.31 -13.90 -11.41
N ARG A 91 -6.32 -13.88 -12.28
CA ARG A 91 -6.80 -15.06 -13.00
C ARG A 91 -6.08 -15.13 -14.33
N GLY A 92 -5.23 -16.19 -14.51
CA GLY A 92 -4.65 -16.66 -15.79
C GLY A 92 -4.40 -15.57 -16.85
N ASP A 93 -3.54 -15.72 -17.77
CA ASP A 93 -3.19 -14.94 -19.00
C ASP A 93 -3.57 -13.43 -19.15
N GLN A 94 -4.05 -12.76 -18.10
CA GLN A 94 -4.31 -11.33 -18.10
C GLN A 94 -3.07 -10.60 -17.52
N PRO A 95 -2.71 -9.43 -18.06
CA PRO A 95 -1.57 -8.66 -17.54
C PRO A 95 -1.74 -8.35 -16.05
N GLU A 96 -0.62 -8.35 -15.32
CA GLU A 96 -0.49 -8.25 -13.85
C GLU A 96 -1.24 -7.09 -13.15
N SER A 97 -1.86 -6.20 -13.91
CA SER A 97 -2.61 -5.04 -13.42
C SER A 97 -4.12 -5.26 -13.28
N THR A 98 -4.64 -6.44 -13.64
CA THR A 98 -6.09 -6.67 -13.71
C THR A 98 -6.56 -7.46 -12.50
N LEU A 99 -6.99 -6.78 -11.46
CA LEU A 99 -7.72 -7.37 -10.33
C LEU A 99 -9.04 -8.00 -10.84
N ARG A 100 -9.53 -9.04 -10.17
CA ARG A 100 -10.75 -9.80 -10.51
C ARG A 100 -12.01 -8.94 -10.73
N GLY A 101 -12.04 -7.71 -10.21
CA GLY A 101 -13.23 -6.86 -10.23
C GLY A 101 -13.27 -5.86 -11.38
N SER A 102 -12.19 -5.16 -11.61
CA SER A 102 -12.04 -4.14 -12.66
C SER A 102 -10.58 -3.74 -12.76
N PRO A 103 -10.05 -3.47 -13.96
CA PRO A 103 -8.67 -3.04 -14.13
C PRO A 103 -8.35 -1.71 -13.44
N HIS A 104 -9.34 -0.99 -12.98
CA HIS A 104 -9.20 0.35 -12.40
C HIS A 104 -9.48 0.44 -10.91
N THR A 105 -10.06 -0.60 -10.27
CA THR A 105 -10.40 -0.57 -8.85
C THR A 105 -9.18 -0.87 -7.97
N ALA A 106 -8.77 0.11 -7.18
CA ALA A 106 -7.71 -0.07 -6.19
C ALA A 106 -8.27 -0.62 -4.87
N ILE A 107 -7.58 -1.59 -4.28
CA ILE A 107 -8.06 -2.29 -3.07
C ILE A 107 -7.35 -1.79 -1.83
N ILE A 108 -8.14 -1.43 -0.83
CA ILE A 108 -7.69 -1.20 0.55
C ILE A 108 -8.17 -2.38 1.41
N VAL A 109 -7.26 -3.12 2.01
CA VAL A 109 -7.62 -4.13 3.03
C VAL A 109 -7.55 -3.49 4.40
N TRP A 110 -8.61 -3.63 5.18
CA TRP A 110 -8.66 -3.11 6.53
C TRP A 110 -9.20 -4.13 7.55
N GLY A 111 -8.95 -3.89 8.83
CA GLY A 111 -9.38 -4.79 9.90
C GLY A 111 -9.17 -4.17 11.29
N VAL A 112 -9.75 -4.77 12.31
CA VAL A 112 -9.54 -4.32 13.70
C VAL A 112 -8.05 -4.43 14.07
N SER A 113 -7.40 -5.50 13.63
CA SER A 113 -5.96 -5.69 13.73
C SER A 113 -5.42 -6.22 12.41
N VAL A 114 -4.28 -5.72 11.98
CA VAL A 114 -3.54 -6.22 10.82
C VAL A 114 -2.09 -6.36 11.25
N SER A 115 -1.58 -7.58 11.25
CA SER A 115 -0.16 -7.82 11.52
C SER A 115 0.70 -7.46 10.31
N GLU A 116 1.97 -7.19 10.54
CA GLU A 116 2.95 -6.90 9.48
C GLU A 116 3.00 -8.02 8.42
N ALA A 117 2.99 -9.28 8.86
CA ALA A 117 3.00 -10.42 7.94
C ALA A 117 1.76 -10.50 7.06
N GLU A 118 0.58 -10.21 7.61
CA GLU A 118 -0.68 -10.15 6.84
C GLU A 118 -0.67 -8.97 5.86
N ALA A 119 -0.24 -7.78 6.32
CA ALA A 119 -0.13 -6.60 5.48
C ALA A 119 0.73 -6.86 4.24
N LEU A 120 1.91 -7.48 4.45
CA LEU A 120 2.80 -7.82 3.34
C LEU A 120 2.15 -8.80 2.35
N ARG A 121 1.47 -9.84 2.83
CA ARG A 121 0.77 -10.80 1.96
C ARG A 121 -0.30 -10.11 1.12
N PHE A 122 -1.08 -9.21 1.70
CA PHE A 122 -2.10 -8.46 0.96
C PHE A 122 -1.49 -7.52 -0.08
N LEU A 123 -0.40 -6.81 0.25
CA LEU A 123 0.30 -5.94 -0.69
C LEU A 123 0.92 -6.72 -1.85
N GLN A 124 1.54 -7.87 -1.57
CA GLN A 124 2.09 -8.77 -2.60
C GLN A 124 1.00 -9.35 -3.51
N ALA A 125 -0.21 -9.54 -2.96
CA ALA A 125 -1.37 -10.00 -3.73
C ALA A 125 -2.05 -8.88 -4.55
N GLY A 126 -1.59 -7.62 -4.41
CA GLY A 126 -2.10 -6.49 -5.21
C GLY A 126 -2.93 -5.46 -4.46
N ALA A 127 -3.11 -5.59 -3.14
CA ALA A 127 -3.71 -4.50 -2.36
C ALA A 127 -2.85 -3.24 -2.44
N ARG A 128 -3.48 -2.08 -2.54
CA ARG A 128 -2.83 -0.78 -2.60
C ARG A 128 -2.84 -0.05 -1.26
N GLY A 129 -3.73 -0.42 -0.36
CA GLY A 129 -3.83 0.17 0.97
C GLY A 129 -3.99 -0.87 2.07
N ILE A 130 -3.36 -0.62 3.22
CA ILE A 130 -3.57 -1.37 4.46
C ILE A 130 -3.93 -0.36 5.55
N LEU A 131 -5.05 -0.61 6.24
CA LEU A 131 -5.59 0.30 7.23
C LEU A 131 -6.18 -0.48 8.42
N ARG A 132 -6.15 0.10 9.62
CA ARG A 132 -6.90 -0.45 10.77
C ARG A 132 -8.26 0.25 10.90
N LYS A 133 -9.29 -0.50 11.30
CA LYS A 133 -10.62 0.06 11.60
C LYS A 133 -10.60 1.03 12.79
N THR A 134 -9.53 1.00 13.60
CA THR A 134 -9.28 1.92 14.71
C THR A 134 -8.65 3.25 14.27
N ALA A 135 -8.33 3.40 12.99
CA ALA A 135 -7.80 4.65 12.44
C ALA A 135 -8.81 5.79 12.58
N SER A 136 -8.32 7.01 12.72
CA SER A 136 -9.17 8.20 12.75
C SER A 136 -9.86 8.43 11.40
N LEU A 137 -11.04 9.05 11.39
CA LEU A 137 -11.74 9.37 10.13
C LEU A 137 -10.88 10.17 9.15
N PRO A 138 -10.11 11.19 9.57
CA PRO A 138 -9.17 11.87 8.67
C PRO A 138 -8.13 10.94 8.05
N ALA A 139 -7.63 9.95 8.80
CA ALA A 139 -6.66 8.98 8.27
C ALA A 139 -7.31 8.04 7.25
N ILE A 140 -8.56 7.60 7.49
CA ILE A 140 -9.32 6.79 6.53
C ILE A 140 -9.51 7.57 5.22
N VAL A 141 -9.95 8.83 5.28
CA VAL A 141 -10.15 9.68 4.11
C VAL A 141 -8.82 9.92 3.38
N ALA A 142 -7.73 10.20 4.10
CA ALA A 142 -6.41 10.38 3.52
C ALA A 142 -5.90 9.11 2.81
N CYS A 143 -6.13 7.93 3.40
CA CYS A 143 -5.83 6.64 2.79
C CYS A 143 -6.60 6.46 1.47
N VAL A 144 -7.91 6.68 1.48
CA VAL A 144 -8.76 6.57 0.29
C VAL A 144 -8.28 7.51 -0.82
N ARG A 145 -7.99 8.78 -0.52
CA ARG A 145 -7.46 9.75 -1.49
C ARG A 145 -6.13 9.31 -2.08
N THR A 146 -5.22 8.86 -1.24
CA THR A 146 -3.90 8.41 -1.66
C THR A 146 -3.99 7.21 -2.61
N VAL A 147 -4.83 6.24 -2.28
CA VAL A 147 -5.03 5.04 -3.07
C VAL A 147 -5.79 5.35 -4.36
N ALA A 148 -6.81 6.20 -4.32
CA ALA A 148 -7.53 6.69 -5.51
C ALA A 148 -6.63 7.47 -6.47
N ALA A 149 -5.55 8.08 -5.98
CA ALA A 149 -4.52 8.73 -6.79
C ALA A 149 -3.47 7.75 -7.34
N GLY A 150 -3.69 6.43 -7.23
CA GLY A 150 -2.78 5.38 -7.73
C GLY A 150 -1.55 5.14 -6.85
N ARG A 151 -1.44 5.78 -5.69
CA ARG A 151 -0.34 5.59 -4.75
C ARG A 151 -0.70 4.52 -3.73
N SER A 152 0.31 3.89 -3.13
CA SER A 152 0.09 2.94 -2.04
C SER A 152 0.02 3.65 -0.70
N TRP A 153 -0.83 3.13 0.20
CA TRP A 153 -0.96 3.60 1.57
C TRP A 153 -0.73 2.46 2.56
N MET A 154 0.02 2.77 3.58
CA MET A 154 0.20 1.87 4.71
C MET A 154 0.21 2.70 5.98
N GLU A 155 -0.65 2.32 6.93
CA GLU A 155 -0.73 3.02 8.21
C GLU A 155 0.56 2.78 8.99
N ASP A 156 1.24 3.86 9.41
CA ASP A 156 2.51 3.81 10.15
C ASP A 156 2.45 2.93 11.41
N CYS A 157 1.27 2.77 12.00
CA CYS A 157 1.10 1.97 13.20
C CYS A 157 1.05 0.45 12.94
N VAL A 158 0.87 0.00 11.69
CA VAL A 158 1.07 -1.42 11.34
C VAL A 158 2.56 -1.77 11.54
N PHE A 159 3.43 -0.76 11.51
CA PHE A 159 4.88 -0.84 11.71
C PHE A 159 5.36 -0.06 12.95
N ARG A 160 4.50 0.63 13.71
CA ARG A 160 4.87 1.45 14.88
C ARG A 160 5.13 0.69 16.17
N ASP A 161 4.99 -0.63 16.18
CA ASP A 161 5.77 -1.43 17.11
C ASP A 161 7.27 -1.44 16.76
N SER A 162 7.60 -0.89 15.60
CA SER A 162 8.95 -0.62 15.09
C SER A 162 9.16 0.90 15.16
N GLY A 163 9.75 1.38 16.25
CA GLY A 163 9.99 2.80 16.49
C GLY A 163 10.57 3.53 15.27
N ARG A 164 10.21 4.82 15.16
CA ARG A 164 10.75 5.87 14.29
C ARG A 164 11.59 5.39 13.12
N SER A 165 11.03 5.50 11.91
CA SER A 165 11.78 5.42 10.67
C SER A 165 12.71 6.64 10.55
N GLU A 166 13.76 6.68 11.36
CA GLU A 166 14.96 7.40 10.99
C GLU A 166 15.67 6.54 9.94
N ARG A 167 16.05 7.15 8.82
CA ARG A 167 16.86 6.51 7.78
C ARG A 167 18.08 5.89 8.45
N TYR A 168 18.17 4.57 8.50
CA TYR A 168 19.39 3.94 9.00
C TYR A 168 20.50 4.13 7.97
N PRO A 169 21.66 4.59 8.37
CA PRO A 169 22.79 4.68 7.46
C PRO A 169 23.24 3.25 7.13
N ARG A 170 23.07 2.83 5.88
CA ARG A 170 23.63 1.55 5.38
C ARG A 170 25.13 1.42 5.63
N SER A 171 25.81 2.54 5.81
CA SER A 171 27.23 2.62 6.15
C SER A 171 27.60 2.00 7.51
N GLU A 172 26.63 1.77 8.39
CA GLU A 172 26.87 1.12 9.69
C GLU A 172 26.78 -0.41 9.64
N LEU A 173 26.26 -0.97 8.55
CA LEU A 173 26.17 -2.40 8.37
C LEU A 173 27.49 -2.96 7.86
N THR A 174 27.91 -4.09 8.42
CA THR A 174 29.05 -4.85 7.87
C THR A 174 28.72 -5.40 6.48
N ALA A 175 29.73 -5.70 5.65
CA ALA A 175 29.52 -6.28 4.33
C ALA A 175 28.64 -7.54 4.37
N ARG A 176 28.73 -8.34 5.45
CA ARG A 176 27.94 -9.55 5.62
C ARG A 176 26.48 -9.25 5.97
N GLU A 177 26.23 -8.25 6.78
CA GLU A 177 24.89 -7.76 7.11
C GLU A 177 24.21 -7.13 5.90
N GLN A 178 24.96 -6.43 5.04
CA GLN A 178 24.45 -5.89 3.78
C GLN A 178 24.00 -6.99 2.83
N GLN A 179 24.81 -8.05 2.65
CA GLN A 179 24.44 -9.21 1.83
C GLN A 179 23.16 -9.89 2.35
N VAL A 180 23.05 -10.06 3.67
CA VAL A 180 21.84 -10.62 4.29
C VAL A 180 20.64 -9.70 4.05
N LEU A 181 20.81 -8.38 4.19
CA LEU A 181 19.76 -7.39 3.97
C LEU A 181 19.25 -7.42 2.52
N GLU A 182 20.16 -7.44 1.53
CA GLU A 182 19.82 -7.50 0.10
C GLU A 182 18.95 -8.73 -0.24
N LEU A 183 19.31 -9.91 0.30
CA LEU A 183 18.53 -11.12 0.11
C LEU A 183 17.19 -11.10 0.84
N VAL A 184 17.10 -10.40 1.97
CA VAL A 184 15.83 -10.14 2.65
C VAL A 184 14.93 -9.23 1.82
N GLU A 185 15.48 -8.18 1.22
CA GLU A 185 14.78 -7.26 0.32
C GLU A 185 14.25 -7.97 -0.95
N GLN A 186 14.95 -9.02 -1.39
CA GLN A 186 14.51 -9.91 -2.48
C GLN A 186 13.46 -10.94 -2.03
N GLY A 187 13.09 -10.98 -0.74
CA GLY A 187 12.08 -11.88 -0.21
C GLY A 187 12.59 -13.28 0.19
N CYS A 188 13.89 -13.57 0.10
CA CYS A 188 14.48 -14.89 0.37
C CYS A 188 14.24 -15.31 1.82
N LYS A 189 13.86 -16.56 2.08
CA LYS A 189 13.73 -17.12 3.43
C LYS A 189 15.10 -17.39 4.05
N ASN A 190 15.19 -17.50 5.38
CA ASN A 190 16.46 -17.75 6.08
C ASN A 190 17.22 -18.99 5.59
N LYS A 191 16.51 -20.03 5.12
CA LYS A 191 17.14 -21.23 4.54
C LYS A 191 17.77 -20.95 3.18
N GLU A 192 17.11 -20.13 2.36
CA GLU A 192 17.58 -19.71 1.04
C GLU A 192 18.80 -18.77 1.17
N ILE A 193 18.71 -17.78 2.07
CA ILE A 193 19.83 -16.88 2.41
C ILE A 193 21.02 -17.69 2.92
N ALA A 194 20.77 -18.69 3.77
CA ALA A 194 21.84 -19.53 4.30
C ALA A 194 22.55 -20.34 3.20
N ALA A 195 21.78 -20.89 2.24
CA ALA A 195 22.33 -21.62 1.10
C ALA A 195 23.13 -20.70 0.18
N GLU A 196 22.57 -19.53 -0.18
CA GLU A 196 23.22 -18.54 -1.04
C GLU A 196 24.53 -18.01 -0.46
N LEU A 197 24.55 -17.75 0.84
CA LEU A 197 25.69 -17.19 1.52
C LEU A 197 26.67 -18.23 2.11
N GLY A 198 26.41 -19.55 1.96
CA GLY A 198 27.23 -20.62 2.49
C GLY A 198 27.32 -20.65 4.01
N ILE A 199 26.26 -20.27 4.73
CA ILE A 199 26.20 -20.24 6.20
C ILE A 199 25.02 -21.06 6.75
N ARG A 200 24.96 -21.22 8.06
CA ARG A 200 23.83 -21.93 8.70
C ARG A 200 22.62 -20.99 8.86
N PRO A 201 21.37 -21.49 8.76
CA PRO A 201 20.17 -20.68 8.98
C PRO A 201 20.11 -19.98 10.35
N GLY A 202 20.75 -20.58 11.38
CA GLY A 202 20.93 -19.95 12.69
C GLY A 202 21.81 -18.70 12.64
N THR A 203 22.85 -18.71 11.81
CA THR A 203 23.76 -17.56 11.61
C THR A 203 23.02 -16.41 10.91
N VAL A 204 22.12 -16.71 9.95
CA VAL A 204 21.27 -15.69 9.32
C VAL A 204 20.40 -14.97 10.36
N LYS A 205 19.84 -15.71 11.34
CA LYS A 205 19.07 -15.10 12.45
C LYS A 205 19.92 -14.14 13.29
N ILE A 206 21.19 -14.47 13.52
CA ILE A 206 22.10 -13.60 14.28
C ILE A 206 22.39 -12.31 13.48
N HIS A 207 22.67 -12.41 12.18
CA HIS A 207 22.85 -11.23 11.34
C HIS A 207 21.60 -10.36 11.30
N LEU A 208 20.42 -10.95 11.16
CA LEU A 208 19.15 -10.21 11.19
C LEU A 208 18.96 -9.50 12.52
N LYS A 209 19.30 -10.13 13.66
CA LYS A 209 19.24 -9.48 14.97
C LYS A 209 20.13 -8.23 15.01
N HIS A 210 21.37 -8.34 14.57
CA HIS A 210 22.30 -7.20 14.54
C HIS A 210 21.84 -6.11 13.56
N ILE A 211 21.26 -6.48 12.40
CA ILE A 211 20.67 -5.52 11.47
C ILE A 211 19.52 -4.77 12.15
N PHE A 212 18.63 -5.46 12.86
CA PHE A 212 17.54 -4.83 13.61
C PHE A 212 18.05 -3.88 14.71
N GLU A 213 19.10 -4.29 15.43
CA GLU A 213 19.72 -3.46 16.46
C GLU A 213 20.36 -2.18 15.88
N LYS A 214 21.05 -2.30 14.74
CA LYS A 214 21.75 -1.18 14.08
C LYS A 214 20.80 -0.26 13.32
N THR A 215 19.75 -0.82 12.70
CA THR A 215 18.80 -0.04 11.88
C THR A 215 17.63 0.51 12.68
N GLY A 216 17.40 0.01 13.89
CA GLY A 216 16.22 0.32 14.68
C GLY A 216 14.92 -0.28 14.11
N ILE A 217 14.99 -0.98 12.97
CA ILE A 217 13.84 -1.61 12.33
C ILE A 217 13.52 -2.92 13.06
N ARG A 218 12.26 -3.12 13.40
CA ARG A 218 11.79 -4.37 13.99
C ARG A 218 11.08 -5.20 12.93
N GLY A 219 11.58 -6.43 12.77
CA GLY A 219 10.96 -7.40 11.87
C GLY A 219 11.53 -7.40 10.45
N ARG A 220 11.56 -8.61 9.88
CA ARG A 220 12.11 -8.91 8.56
C ARG A 220 11.43 -8.09 7.45
N TYR A 221 10.14 -7.87 7.59
CA TYR A 221 9.32 -7.20 6.59
C TYR A 221 9.56 -5.69 6.55
N GLY A 222 9.87 -5.09 7.70
CA GLY A 222 10.31 -3.68 7.76
C GLY A 222 11.59 -3.45 6.96
N LEU A 223 12.51 -4.41 6.97
CA LEU A 223 13.73 -4.36 6.15
C LEU A 223 13.42 -4.47 4.64
N ALA A 224 12.58 -5.43 4.26
CA ALA A 224 12.20 -5.64 2.86
C ALA A 224 11.52 -4.41 2.23
N LEU A 225 10.64 -3.74 2.99
CA LEU A 225 9.92 -2.56 2.52
C LEU A 225 10.80 -1.31 2.37
N ASN A 226 11.80 -1.14 3.23
CA ASN A 226 12.74 -0.01 3.10
C ASN A 226 13.61 -0.13 1.84
N GLY A 227 14.03 -1.34 1.48
CA GLY A 227 14.74 -1.57 0.22
C GLY A 227 13.91 -1.30 -1.03
N TRP A 228 12.60 -1.51 -0.95
CA TRP A 228 11.67 -1.23 -2.06
C TRP A 228 11.46 0.26 -2.28
N ARG A 229 11.43 1.06 -1.21
CA ARG A 229 11.29 2.53 -1.29
C ARG A 229 12.48 3.22 -1.96
N GLU A 230 13.69 2.65 -1.85
CA GLU A 230 14.89 3.21 -2.49
C GLU A 230 14.99 2.90 -4.00
N ARG A 231 14.24 1.90 -4.50
CA ARG A 231 14.25 1.50 -5.91
C ARG A 231 13.24 2.23 -6.79
N VAL A 232 12.31 2.98 -6.20
CA VAL A 232 11.40 3.83 -6.97
C VAL A 232 12.08 5.18 -7.17
N PRO A 233 12.50 5.55 -8.41
CA PRO A 233 13.03 6.88 -8.67
C PRO A 233 11.91 7.87 -8.38
N VAL A 234 12.17 8.84 -7.51
CA VAL A 234 11.33 10.03 -7.39
C VAL A 234 11.52 10.79 -8.71
N PRO A 235 10.50 10.94 -9.54
CA PRO A 235 10.64 11.79 -10.71
C PRO A 235 10.95 13.22 -10.25
N ALA A 236 12.00 13.79 -10.83
CA ALA A 236 12.44 15.16 -10.59
C ALA A 236 11.40 16.18 -11.03
#